data_a7f0c9a2cf2f4d6833579a2624f6dfe8
#
_entry.id   a7f0c9a2cf2f4d6833579a2624f6dfe8
#
_cell.length_a   1.000
_cell.length_b   1.000
_cell.length_c   1.000
_cell.angle_alpha   90.00
_cell.angle_beta   90.00
_cell.angle_gamma   90.00
#
_symmetry.space_group_name_H-M   'P 1'
#
loop_
_entity.id
_entity.type
_entity.pdbx_description
1 polymer ?
#
loop_
_entity_poly.entity_id
_entity_poly.type
_entity_poly.pdbx_seq_one_letter_code
_entity_poly.pdbx_strand_id
1 'polypeptide(L)'
;MTGEQLSLAEDCAELLEELDGAKAAGSAIRERILRKTPVARRILSGKLRAPRIAFIGGDETQDRYDTQLEEWFREHWSPGKLEIRHTGWGANWLTPVDDVLKRLNEYDAVVLLSLVRTNLGRRVRKRANDVGIRWVPCTGHGIQSIKRAIESGVHASAKRRATARQVNA
;
A
#
# COMPACT_ATOMS: atom_id res chain seq x y z
N MET A 1 -18.26 15.19 20.14
CA MET A 1 -17.15 15.29 19.16
C MET A 1 -15.87 15.45 19.93
N THR A 2 -14.87 14.64 19.64
CA THR A 2 -13.54 14.76 20.25
C THR A 2 -12.76 15.90 19.57
N GLY A 3 -11.78 16.51 20.26
CA GLY A 3 -10.95 17.58 19.68
C GLY A 3 -10.28 17.21 18.34
N GLU A 4 -9.97 15.91 18.14
CA GLU A 4 -9.44 15.40 16.88
C GLU A 4 -10.46 15.41 15.74
N GLN A 5 -11.74 15.20 16.05
CA GLN A 5 -12.81 15.25 15.04
C GLN A 5 -13.11 16.68 14.60
N LEU A 6 -13.01 17.64 15.52
CA LEU A 6 -13.11 19.06 15.22
C LEU A 6 -11.96 19.53 14.34
N SER A 7 -10.71 19.20 14.68
CA SER A 7 -9.54 19.51 13.87
C SER A 7 -9.60 18.90 12.46
N LEU A 8 -10.15 17.67 12.34
CA LEU A 8 -10.35 17.05 11.03
C LEU A 8 -11.42 17.76 10.20
N ALA A 9 -12.48 18.23 10.84
CA ALA A 9 -13.55 18.96 10.16
C ALA A 9 -13.08 20.34 9.68
N GLU A 10 -12.29 21.04 10.49
CA GLU A 10 -11.65 22.33 10.13
C GLU A 10 -10.67 22.18 8.97
N ASP A 11 -9.79 21.16 9.04
CA ASP A 11 -8.87 20.83 7.97
C ASP A 11 -9.60 20.47 6.65
N CYS A 12 -10.73 19.78 6.75
CA CYS A 12 -11.54 19.45 5.57
C CYS A 12 -12.26 20.68 5.00
N ALA A 13 -12.74 21.59 5.83
CA ALA A 13 -13.36 22.84 5.41
C ALA A 13 -12.38 23.74 4.69
N GLU A 14 -11.16 23.92 5.24
CA GLU A 14 -10.09 24.69 4.61
C GLU A 14 -9.69 24.13 3.23
N LEU A 15 -9.60 22.77 3.13
CA LEU A 15 -9.32 22.12 1.86
C LEU A 15 -10.45 22.26 0.83
N LEU A 16 -11.69 22.31 1.28
CA LEU A 16 -12.85 22.54 0.41
C LEU A 16 -12.89 23.99 -0.10
N GLU A 17 -12.56 24.97 0.74
CA GLU A 17 -12.46 26.38 0.34
C GLU A 17 -11.34 26.63 -0.68
N GLU A 18 -10.16 26.01 -0.50
CA GLU A 18 -9.07 26.07 -1.47
C GLU A 18 -9.47 25.52 -2.85
N LEU A 19 -10.44 24.62 -2.90
CA LEU A 19 -10.86 23.89 -4.11
C LEU A 19 -12.04 24.51 -4.84
N ASP A 20 -12.86 25.31 -4.18
CA ASP A 20 -13.90 26.12 -4.84
C ASP A 20 -13.29 27.13 -5.82
N GLY A 21 -12.02 27.46 -5.65
CA GLY A 21 -11.23 28.30 -6.58
C GLY A 21 -10.57 27.54 -7.74
N ALA A 22 -10.49 26.23 -7.68
CA ALA A 22 -9.84 25.41 -8.70
C ALA A 22 -10.82 24.40 -9.29
N LYS A 23 -11.19 24.53 -10.56
CA LYS A 23 -12.02 23.59 -11.34
C LYS A 23 -11.40 22.19 -11.50
N ALA A 24 -10.58 21.74 -10.58
CA ALA A 24 -9.93 20.45 -10.64
C ALA A 24 -10.61 19.46 -9.70
N ALA A 25 -11.51 18.73 -10.30
CA ALA A 25 -11.86 17.34 -10.05
C ALA A 25 -12.04 16.87 -8.60
N GLY A 26 -13.22 16.36 -8.28
CA GLY A 26 -13.58 15.65 -7.04
C GLY A 26 -12.65 14.47 -6.67
N SER A 27 -11.81 14.02 -7.58
CA SER A 27 -10.76 13.03 -7.36
C SER A 27 -9.62 13.58 -6.49
N ALA A 28 -9.09 14.76 -6.81
CA ALA A 28 -7.98 15.37 -6.06
C ALA A 28 -8.38 15.73 -4.62
N ILE A 29 -9.64 16.09 -4.39
CA ILE A 29 -10.17 16.36 -3.05
C ILE A 29 -10.19 15.09 -2.21
N ARG A 30 -10.74 14.02 -2.76
CA ARG A 30 -10.80 12.72 -2.08
C ARG A 30 -9.40 12.23 -1.69
N GLU A 31 -8.45 12.38 -2.59
CA GLU A 31 -7.07 11.98 -2.37
C GLU A 31 -6.39 12.81 -1.28
N ARG A 32 -6.61 14.12 -1.24
CA ARG A 32 -6.10 14.98 -0.17
C ARG A 32 -6.70 14.66 1.20
N ILE A 33 -8.00 14.36 1.25
CA ILE A 33 -8.68 13.96 2.48
C ILE A 33 -8.16 12.59 2.97
N LEU A 34 -7.97 11.63 2.07
CA LEU A 34 -7.41 10.32 2.40
C LEU A 34 -5.97 10.41 2.95
N ARG A 35 -5.16 11.36 2.46
CA ARG A 35 -3.82 11.63 3.03
C ARG A 35 -3.84 12.08 4.49
N LYS A 36 -4.97 12.58 4.97
CA LYS A 36 -5.14 12.99 6.37
C LYS A 36 -5.65 11.88 7.28
N THR A 37 -5.67 10.63 6.82
CA THR A 37 -5.92 9.48 7.71
C THR A 37 -4.90 9.46 8.85
N PRO A 38 -5.24 8.90 10.02
CA PRO A 38 -4.32 8.84 11.16
C PRO A 38 -2.95 8.24 10.81
N VAL A 39 -2.91 7.24 9.93
CA VAL A 39 -1.65 6.63 9.47
C VAL A 39 -0.87 7.60 8.58
N ALA A 40 -1.52 8.23 7.60
CA ALA A 40 -0.88 9.18 6.71
C ALA A 40 -0.34 10.41 7.48
N ARG A 41 -1.10 10.95 8.43
CA ARG A 41 -0.63 12.04 9.33
C ARG A 41 0.63 11.64 10.11
N ARG A 42 0.67 10.42 10.63
CA ARG A 42 1.85 9.92 11.37
C ARG A 42 3.06 9.77 10.46
N ILE A 43 2.88 9.44 9.19
CA ILE A 43 3.96 9.39 8.21
C ILE A 43 4.44 10.81 7.90
N LEU A 44 3.53 11.72 7.57
CA LEU A 44 3.85 13.12 7.23
C LEU A 44 4.53 13.86 8.39
N SER A 45 4.10 13.60 9.64
CA SER A 45 4.74 14.16 10.84
C SER A 45 6.06 13.48 11.21
N GLY A 46 6.50 12.51 10.42
CA GLY A 46 7.69 11.73 10.69
C GLY A 46 7.60 10.77 11.90
N LYS A 47 6.42 10.59 12.51
CA LYS A 47 6.21 9.66 13.62
C LYS A 47 6.13 8.19 13.18
N LEU A 48 5.94 7.96 11.89
CA LEU A 48 5.85 6.63 11.31
C LEU A 48 6.68 6.60 10.04
N ARG A 49 7.51 5.57 9.89
CA ARG A 49 8.25 5.34 8.64
C ARG A 49 7.27 5.09 7.48
N ALA A 50 7.56 5.65 6.31
CA ALA A 50 6.77 5.41 5.11
C ALA A 50 6.74 3.92 4.73
N PRO A 51 5.60 3.39 4.26
CA PRO A 51 5.44 1.97 4.00
C PRO A 51 6.19 1.50 2.75
N ARG A 52 6.67 0.26 2.82
CA ARG A 52 7.21 -0.48 1.67
C ARG A 52 6.37 -1.73 1.48
N ILE A 53 5.61 -1.79 0.41
CA ILE A 53 4.66 -2.85 0.12
C ILE A 53 5.09 -3.59 -1.16
N ALA A 54 5.11 -4.91 -1.10
CA ALA A 54 5.22 -5.76 -2.28
C ALA A 54 3.82 -6.25 -2.69
N PHE A 55 3.46 -6.12 -3.96
CA PHE A 55 2.27 -6.72 -4.55
C PHE A 55 2.71 -7.83 -5.51
N ILE A 56 2.24 -9.04 -5.27
CA ILE A 56 2.64 -10.23 -6.04
C ILE A 56 1.40 -10.91 -6.61
N GLY A 57 1.44 -11.19 -7.88
CA GLY A 57 0.41 -11.94 -8.59
C GLY A 57 -0.16 -11.19 -9.78
N GLY A 58 -1.13 -11.81 -10.42
CA GLY A 58 -1.71 -11.29 -11.64
C GLY A 58 -0.93 -11.67 -12.89
N ASP A 59 -1.49 -11.25 -13.99
CA ASP A 59 -0.96 -11.47 -15.33
C ASP A 59 -0.98 -10.16 -16.14
N GLU A 60 -0.73 -10.23 -17.42
CA GLU A 60 -0.72 -9.10 -18.34
C GLU A 60 -2.00 -8.26 -18.30
N THR A 61 -3.13 -8.82 -17.84
CA THR A 61 -4.40 -8.07 -17.75
C THR A 61 -4.41 -7.06 -16.60
N GLN A 62 -3.57 -7.24 -15.59
CA GLN A 62 -3.40 -6.33 -14.46
C GLN A 62 -2.34 -5.26 -14.69
N ASP A 63 -1.42 -5.44 -15.63
CA ASP A 63 -0.36 -4.46 -15.96
C ASP A 63 -0.94 -3.07 -16.27
N ARG A 64 -2.13 -3.03 -16.85
CA ARG A 64 -2.86 -1.78 -17.12
C ARG A 64 -3.13 -0.92 -15.90
N TYR A 65 -3.06 -1.49 -14.71
CA TYR A 65 -3.30 -0.78 -13.44
C TYR A 65 -2.02 -0.32 -12.76
N ASP A 66 -0.85 -0.79 -13.18
CA ASP A 66 0.40 -0.59 -12.44
C ASP A 66 0.73 0.88 -12.26
N THR A 67 0.78 1.64 -13.34
CA THR A 67 1.05 3.09 -13.28
C THR A 67 0.06 3.80 -12.37
N GLN A 68 -1.23 3.49 -12.51
CA GLN A 68 -2.27 4.10 -11.69
C GLN A 68 -2.16 3.72 -10.20
N LEU A 69 -1.73 2.48 -9.90
CA LEU A 69 -1.51 2.02 -8.53
C LEU A 69 -0.27 2.68 -7.91
N GLU A 70 0.81 2.81 -8.67
CA GLU A 70 2.04 3.45 -8.22
C GLU A 70 1.82 4.95 -7.95
N GLU A 71 1.13 5.65 -8.86
CA GLU A 71 0.77 7.05 -8.69
C GLU A 71 -0.10 7.26 -7.46
N TRP A 72 -1.19 6.49 -7.34
CA TRP A 72 -2.08 6.51 -6.19
C TRP A 72 -1.35 6.21 -4.88
N PHE A 73 -0.44 5.23 -4.87
CA PHE A 73 0.33 4.89 -3.67
C PHE A 73 1.29 6.01 -3.29
N ARG A 74 1.97 6.60 -4.26
CA ARG A 74 2.86 7.73 -4.06
C ARG A 74 2.12 8.95 -3.50
N GLU A 75 0.94 9.22 -4.00
CA GLU A 75 0.11 10.33 -3.53
C GLU A 75 -0.32 10.17 -2.06
N HIS A 76 -0.61 8.93 -1.64
CA HIS A 76 -1.15 8.67 -0.31
C HIS A 76 -0.07 8.40 0.74
N TRP A 77 1.05 7.80 0.37
CA TRP A 77 2.07 7.33 1.32
C TRP A 77 3.51 7.69 0.93
N SER A 78 3.72 8.79 0.21
CA SER A 78 5.07 9.27 -0.06
C SER A 78 5.85 9.54 1.25
N PRO A 79 7.12 9.19 1.33
CA PRO A 79 8.00 8.57 0.33
C PRO A 79 7.96 7.03 0.30
N GLY A 80 6.82 6.42 0.58
CA GLY A 80 6.63 4.98 0.55
C GLY A 80 6.92 4.37 -0.82
N LYS A 81 7.11 3.06 -0.84
CA LYS A 81 7.40 2.30 -2.05
C LYS A 81 6.38 1.17 -2.24
N LEU A 82 5.77 1.12 -3.40
CA LEU A 82 4.99 -0.01 -3.89
C LEU A 82 5.82 -0.71 -4.97
N GLU A 83 6.05 -1.99 -4.82
CA GLU A 83 6.71 -2.82 -5.82
C GLU A 83 5.76 -3.88 -6.33
N ILE A 84 5.46 -3.86 -7.63
CA ILE A 84 4.50 -4.74 -8.28
C ILE A 84 5.25 -5.81 -9.06
N ARG A 85 4.85 -7.07 -8.90
CA ARG A 85 5.40 -8.21 -9.63
C ARG A 85 4.28 -9.10 -10.12
N HIS A 86 4.06 -9.08 -11.42
CA HIS A 86 3.15 -10.01 -12.10
C HIS A 86 3.87 -11.31 -12.38
N THR A 87 3.18 -12.41 -12.18
CA THR A 87 3.76 -13.75 -12.31
C THR A 87 3.32 -14.47 -13.57
N GLY A 88 2.15 -14.11 -14.09
CA GLY A 88 1.54 -14.80 -15.22
C GLY A 88 1.33 -16.30 -14.96
N TRP A 89 1.06 -17.03 -16.02
CA TRP A 89 0.83 -18.48 -16.00
C TRP A 89 1.91 -19.27 -16.73
N GLY A 90 2.96 -18.61 -17.21
CA GLY A 90 4.07 -19.22 -17.92
C GLY A 90 4.94 -20.16 -17.07
N ALA A 91 5.86 -20.88 -17.71
CA ALA A 91 6.76 -21.81 -17.02
C ALA A 91 7.68 -21.10 -16.02
N ASN A 92 8.12 -19.88 -16.33
CA ASN A 92 9.07 -19.10 -15.53
C ASN A 92 8.42 -18.18 -14.48
N TRP A 93 7.30 -18.60 -13.93
CA TRP A 93 6.51 -17.81 -12.97
C TRP A 93 7.26 -17.38 -11.71
N LEU A 94 8.33 -18.07 -11.35
CA LEU A 94 9.14 -17.73 -10.18
C LEU A 94 10.14 -16.60 -10.46
N THR A 95 10.68 -16.53 -11.67
CA THR A 95 11.72 -15.55 -12.03
C THR A 95 11.35 -14.10 -11.71
N PRO A 96 10.13 -13.62 -12.03
CA PRO A 96 9.74 -12.23 -11.75
C PRO A 96 9.68 -11.88 -10.26
N VAL A 97 9.55 -12.87 -9.38
CA VAL A 97 9.35 -12.64 -7.94
C VAL A 97 10.52 -13.10 -7.06
N ASP A 98 11.48 -13.81 -7.61
CA ASP A 98 12.57 -14.39 -6.84
C ASP A 98 13.43 -13.33 -6.11
N ASP A 99 13.69 -12.22 -6.75
CA ASP A 99 14.40 -11.08 -6.17
C ASP A 99 13.62 -10.44 -5.02
N VAL A 100 12.31 -10.28 -5.17
CA VAL A 100 11.44 -9.75 -4.12
C VAL A 100 11.37 -10.72 -2.95
N LEU A 101 11.25 -12.02 -3.20
CA LEU A 101 11.22 -13.03 -2.14
C LEU A 101 12.52 -13.07 -1.33
N LYS A 102 13.67 -12.87 -1.97
CA LYS A 102 14.96 -12.77 -1.28
C LYS A 102 15.05 -11.55 -0.36
N ARG A 103 14.47 -10.43 -0.78
CA ARG A 103 14.48 -9.14 -0.06
C ARG A 103 13.19 -8.87 0.71
N LEU A 104 12.37 -9.90 0.98
CA LEU A 104 11.04 -9.71 1.56
C LEU A 104 11.09 -9.08 2.97
N ASN A 105 12.19 -9.26 3.70
CA ASN A 105 12.45 -8.60 4.98
C ASN A 105 12.55 -7.07 4.89
N GLU A 106 12.81 -6.51 3.71
CA GLU A 106 12.86 -5.07 3.49
C GLU A 106 11.47 -4.43 3.36
N TYR A 107 10.42 -5.24 3.20
CA TYR A 107 9.05 -4.78 3.06
C TYR A 107 8.31 -4.84 4.39
N ASP A 108 7.27 -4.06 4.50
CA ASP A 108 6.42 -4.00 5.69
C ASP A 108 5.26 -4.99 5.60
N ALA A 109 4.78 -5.21 4.39
CA ALA A 109 3.78 -6.23 4.09
C ALA A 109 3.90 -6.70 2.64
N VAL A 110 3.35 -7.87 2.36
CA VAL A 110 3.16 -8.38 1.01
C VAL A 110 1.67 -8.60 0.75
N VAL A 111 1.20 -8.06 -0.37
CA VAL A 111 -0.15 -8.28 -0.90
C VAL A 111 -0.07 -9.37 -1.94
N LEU A 112 -0.85 -10.42 -1.76
CA LEU A 112 -0.86 -11.59 -2.62
C LEU A 112 -2.21 -11.71 -3.32
N LEU A 113 -2.21 -11.60 -4.65
CA LEU A 113 -3.42 -11.81 -5.43
C LEU A 113 -3.85 -13.28 -5.35
N SER A 114 -5.15 -13.53 -5.17
CA SER A 114 -5.67 -14.89 -4.97
C SER A 114 -5.49 -15.79 -6.20
N LEU A 115 -5.49 -15.22 -7.39
CA LEU A 115 -5.18 -15.95 -8.63
C LEU A 115 -3.66 -16.01 -8.86
N VAL A 116 -2.98 -16.69 -7.98
CA VAL A 116 -1.59 -17.10 -8.19
C VAL A 116 -1.50 -18.62 -8.14
N ARG A 117 -0.47 -19.18 -8.77
CA ARG A 117 -0.21 -20.62 -8.65
C ARG A 117 -0.09 -21.01 -7.18
N THR A 118 -0.71 -22.11 -6.81
CA THR A 118 -0.74 -22.63 -5.43
C THR A 118 0.66 -22.70 -4.80
N ASN A 119 1.64 -23.16 -5.56
CA ASN A 119 3.03 -23.25 -5.10
C ASN A 119 3.64 -21.88 -4.81
N LEU A 120 3.39 -20.90 -5.65
CA LEU A 120 3.86 -19.53 -5.42
C LEU A 120 3.21 -18.94 -4.18
N GLY A 121 1.88 -19.02 -4.07
CA GLY A 121 1.15 -18.52 -2.92
C GLY A 121 1.65 -19.13 -1.61
N ARG A 122 1.96 -20.44 -1.61
CA ARG A 122 2.54 -21.14 -0.46
C ARG A 122 3.95 -20.62 -0.13
N ARG A 123 4.81 -20.41 -1.13
CA ARG A 123 6.17 -19.87 -0.93
C ARG A 123 6.17 -18.46 -0.39
N VAL A 124 5.33 -17.57 -0.95
CA VAL A 124 5.20 -16.19 -0.48
C VAL A 124 4.76 -16.15 0.98
N ARG A 125 3.69 -16.90 1.33
CA ARG A 125 3.19 -16.97 2.70
C ARG A 125 4.22 -17.51 3.68
N LYS A 126 4.89 -18.61 3.29
CA LYS A 126 5.95 -19.18 4.12
C LYS A 126 7.06 -18.15 4.35
N ARG A 127 7.57 -17.52 3.29
CA ARG A 127 8.64 -16.54 3.41
C ARG A 127 8.22 -15.32 4.22
N ALA A 128 6.99 -14.82 4.05
CA ALA A 128 6.46 -13.72 4.84
C ALA A 128 6.44 -14.06 6.34
N ASN A 129 6.00 -15.25 6.69
CA ASN A 129 6.01 -15.74 8.07
C ASN A 129 7.44 -15.89 8.61
N ASP A 130 8.37 -16.46 7.82
CA ASP A 130 9.77 -16.65 8.22
C ASP A 130 10.46 -15.32 8.56
N VAL A 131 10.15 -14.25 7.82
CA VAL A 131 10.73 -12.91 8.06
C VAL A 131 9.85 -12.01 8.94
N GLY A 132 8.71 -12.52 9.42
CA GLY A 132 7.83 -11.80 10.34
C GLY A 132 7.10 -10.60 9.73
N ILE A 133 6.81 -10.61 8.43
CA ILE A 133 5.98 -9.57 7.80
C ILE A 133 4.54 -10.05 7.60
N ARG A 134 3.63 -9.08 7.49
CA ARG A 134 2.23 -9.37 7.21
C ARG A 134 2.05 -9.72 5.72
N TRP A 135 1.32 -10.80 5.44
CA TRP A 135 0.77 -11.03 4.12
C TRP A 135 -0.74 -10.77 4.11
N VAL A 136 -1.22 -10.18 3.02
CA VAL A 136 -2.62 -9.78 2.86
C VAL A 136 -3.16 -10.40 1.57
N PRO A 137 -4.24 -11.19 1.63
CA PRO A 137 -4.87 -11.71 0.42
C PRO A 137 -5.62 -10.59 -0.31
N CYS A 138 -5.50 -10.59 -1.63
CA CYS A 138 -6.34 -9.77 -2.51
C CYS A 138 -7.23 -10.70 -3.33
N THR A 139 -8.52 -10.74 -3.02
CA THR A 139 -9.46 -11.67 -3.63
C THR A 139 -10.09 -11.17 -4.93
N GLY A 140 -10.08 -9.86 -5.15
CA GLY A 140 -10.60 -9.25 -6.37
C GLY A 140 -9.50 -8.87 -7.35
N HIS A 141 -9.86 -8.78 -8.63
CA HIS A 141 -8.92 -8.45 -9.72
C HIS A 141 -9.02 -7.00 -10.18
N GLY A 142 -10.05 -6.28 -9.76
CA GLY A 142 -10.24 -4.88 -10.11
C GLY A 142 -9.37 -3.96 -9.26
N ILE A 143 -9.03 -2.80 -9.81
CA ILE A 143 -8.15 -1.81 -9.18
C ILE A 143 -8.60 -1.43 -7.75
N GLN A 144 -9.89 -1.34 -7.49
CA GLN A 144 -10.40 -0.99 -6.16
C GLN A 144 -10.13 -2.09 -5.12
N SER A 145 -10.22 -3.36 -5.52
CA SER A 145 -9.89 -4.49 -4.64
C SER A 145 -8.39 -4.50 -4.31
N ILE A 146 -7.57 -4.22 -5.31
CA ILE A 146 -6.11 -4.14 -5.13
C ILE A 146 -5.75 -2.97 -4.20
N LYS A 147 -6.31 -1.78 -4.42
CA LYS A 147 -6.11 -0.62 -3.55
C LYS A 147 -6.47 -0.92 -2.09
N ARG A 148 -7.64 -1.53 -1.84
CA ARG A 148 -8.07 -1.93 -0.48
C ARG A 148 -7.13 -2.93 0.18
N ALA A 149 -6.63 -3.90 -0.58
CA ALA A 149 -5.67 -4.88 -0.07
C ALA A 149 -4.32 -4.21 0.29
N ILE A 150 -3.84 -3.29 -0.53
CA ILE A 150 -2.63 -2.50 -0.25
C ILE A 150 -2.84 -1.63 0.99
N GLU A 151 -3.95 -0.92 1.11
CA GLU A 151 -4.30 -0.14 2.32
C GLU A 151 -4.31 -1.02 3.58
N SER A 152 -4.92 -2.20 3.50
CA SER A 152 -4.92 -3.16 4.60
C SER A 152 -3.50 -3.56 5.00
N GLY A 153 -2.60 -3.77 4.03
CA GLY A 153 -1.18 -4.04 4.28
C GLY A 153 -0.46 -2.88 4.97
N VAL A 154 -0.71 -1.66 4.51
CA VAL A 154 -0.15 -0.43 5.11
C VAL A 154 -0.57 -0.29 6.57
N HIS A 155 -1.86 -0.44 6.86
CA HIS A 155 -2.40 -0.32 8.22
C HIS A 155 -1.94 -1.45 9.14
N ALA A 156 -1.97 -2.70 8.67
CA ALA A 156 -1.54 -3.85 9.46
C ALA A 156 -0.05 -3.80 9.82
N SER A 157 0.78 -3.17 8.99
CA SER A 157 2.22 -3.02 9.23
C SER A 157 2.62 -1.78 10.02
N ALA A 158 1.67 -0.92 10.37
CA ALA A 158 1.96 0.36 11.02
C ALA A 158 2.72 0.18 12.35
N LYS A 159 2.34 -0.80 13.16
CA LYS A 159 3.03 -1.12 14.43
C LYS A 159 4.49 -1.51 14.20
N ARG A 160 4.77 -2.37 13.22
CA ARG A 160 6.14 -2.78 12.86
C ARG A 160 6.99 -1.59 12.44
N ARG A 161 6.43 -0.69 11.63
CA ARG A 161 7.14 0.52 11.18
C ARG A 161 7.47 1.47 12.33
N ALA A 162 6.58 1.60 13.29
CA ALA A 162 6.82 2.40 14.50
C ALA A 162 7.97 1.82 15.33
N THR A 163 7.99 0.50 15.53
CA THR A 163 9.04 -0.19 16.29
C THR A 163 10.41 -0.08 15.61
N ALA A 164 10.47 -0.26 14.30
CA ALA A 164 11.73 -0.16 13.55
C ALA A 164 12.38 1.23 13.65
N ARG A 165 11.59 2.27 13.89
CA ARG A 165 12.10 3.62 14.12
C ARG A 165 12.76 3.79 15.49
N GLN A 166 12.22 3.14 16.52
CA GLN A 166 12.78 3.23 17.88
C GLN A 166 14.16 2.56 18.02
N VAL A 167 14.42 1.55 17.18
CA VAL A 167 15.71 0.82 17.17
C VAL A 167 16.80 1.63 16.45
N ASN A 168 16.42 2.52 15.53
CA ASN A 168 17.35 3.31 14.71
C ASN A 168 17.50 4.78 15.21
N ALA A 169 16.89 5.10 16.33
CA ALA A 169 17.00 6.39 17.00
C ALA A 169 17.83 6.28 18.28
#